data_e295c4785d446a06481fd6658c3c5d81
#
_entry.id   e295c4785d446a06481fd6658c3c5d81
#
_cell.length_a   1.000
_cell.length_b   1.000
_cell.length_c   1.000
_cell.angle_alpha   90.00
_cell.angle_beta   90.00
_cell.angle_gamma   90.00
#
_symmetry.space_group_name_H-M   'P 1'
#
loop_
_entity.id
_entity.type
_entity.pdbx_description
1 polymer ?
#
loop_
_entity_poly.entity_id
_entity_poly.type
_entity_poly.pdbx_seq_one_letter_code
_entity_poly.pdbx_strand_id
1 'polypeptide(L)'
;MTALPFTQDLPAVTREDWLKLVEGVLKGAPYDKRLVTRTYEGLVLDALPERKATAPLVAGRPAGAPWIISMRVDAPDAAAANAQALEDLDGGASGLALVFASAPSARGFGLPDGADLAVVLKDVLLDLIDTRIESGNFQGREDALAFADLVEARGFKPEGVSVSFGLDPLSDFAAHGTLPM
;
A
#
# COMPACT_ATOMS: atom_id res chain seq x y z
N MET A 1 27.62 -5.93 -15.89
CA MET A 1 27.56 -4.47 -16.08
C MET A 1 28.59 -3.85 -15.18
N THR A 2 29.60 -3.19 -15.73
CA THR A 2 30.62 -2.51 -14.95
C THR A 2 30.00 -1.21 -14.42
N ALA A 3 29.95 -1.04 -13.11
CA ALA A 3 29.46 0.20 -12.50
C ALA A 3 30.40 1.34 -12.94
N LEU A 4 29.83 2.41 -13.48
CA LEU A 4 30.58 3.61 -13.80
C LEU A 4 30.96 4.31 -12.48
N PRO A 5 32.25 4.51 -12.19
CA PRO A 5 32.69 5.11 -10.94
C PRO A 5 32.57 6.64 -11.02
N PHE A 6 31.37 7.16 -10.85
CA PHE A 6 31.13 8.62 -10.90
C PHE A 6 31.86 9.45 -9.82
N THR A 7 32.47 8.78 -8.84
CA THR A 7 33.13 9.45 -7.70
C THR A 7 34.63 9.22 -7.66
N GLN A 8 35.25 8.61 -8.69
CA GLN A 8 36.68 8.28 -8.69
C GLN A 8 37.61 9.51 -8.53
N ASP A 9 37.19 10.63 -9.07
CA ASP A 9 37.98 11.88 -9.07
C ASP A 9 37.68 12.80 -7.87
N LEU A 10 36.76 12.37 -6.98
CA LEU A 10 36.44 13.14 -5.79
C LEU A 10 37.30 12.68 -4.60
N PRO A 11 37.90 13.61 -3.84
CA PRO A 11 38.65 13.24 -2.64
C PRO A 11 37.71 12.57 -1.63
N ALA A 12 38.20 11.52 -0.97
CA ALA A 12 37.48 10.89 0.12
C ALA A 12 37.37 11.89 1.29
N VAL A 13 36.16 12.21 1.68
CA VAL A 13 35.84 13.08 2.82
C VAL A 13 35.42 12.18 3.99
N THR A 14 36.07 12.37 5.14
CA THR A 14 35.73 11.63 6.35
C THR A 14 34.59 12.29 7.13
N ARG A 15 33.95 11.55 8.05
CA ARG A 15 32.95 12.13 8.96
C ARG A 15 33.56 13.21 9.85
N GLU A 16 34.80 13.03 10.27
CA GLU A 16 35.53 14.00 11.07
C GLU A 16 35.76 15.33 10.33
N ASP A 17 36.06 15.26 9.04
CA ASP A 17 36.22 16.47 8.20
C ASP A 17 34.88 17.18 8.05
N TRP A 18 33.81 16.45 7.85
CA TRP A 18 32.48 17.01 7.80
C TRP A 18 32.08 17.67 9.13
N LEU A 19 32.32 17.02 10.27
CA LEU A 19 32.03 17.57 11.60
C LEU A 19 32.79 18.88 11.86
N LYS A 20 34.07 18.99 11.46
CA LYS A 20 34.82 20.24 11.57
C LYS A 20 34.17 21.40 10.82
N LEU A 21 33.65 21.11 9.61
CA LEU A 21 32.91 22.11 8.83
C LEU A 21 31.62 22.51 9.53
N VAL A 22 30.91 21.55 10.07
CA VAL A 22 29.64 21.77 10.82
C VAL A 22 29.89 22.63 12.06
N GLU A 23 30.96 22.35 12.84
CA GLU A 23 31.35 23.16 14.01
C GLU A 23 31.60 24.61 13.61
N GLY A 24 32.28 24.82 12.50
CA GLY A 24 32.52 26.17 11.95
C GLY A 24 31.24 26.93 11.61
N VAL A 25 30.22 26.21 11.06
CA VAL A 25 28.91 26.78 10.73
C VAL A 25 28.08 27.05 11.98
N LEU A 26 28.12 26.16 12.96
CA LEU A 26 27.33 26.23 14.20
C LEU A 26 27.83 27.34 15.16
N LYS A 27 29.07 27.83 14.99
CA LYS A 27 29.66 28.91 15.81
C LYS A 27 29.50 28.69 17.32
N GLY A 28 29.73 27.48 17.78
CA GLY A 28 29.61 27.08 19.18
C GLY A 28 28.22 26.66 19.65
N ALA A 29 27.22 26.65 18.76
CA ALA A 29 25.92 26.07 19.11
C ALA A 29 26.03 24.54 19.19
N PRO A 30 25.38 23.89 20.19
CA PRO A 30 25.46 22.45 20.34
C PRO A 30 24.85 21.69 19.15
N TYR A 31 25.60 20.73 18.61
CA TYR A 31 25.20 19.88 17.48
C TYR A 31 23.84 19.21 17.71
N ASP A 32 23.68 18.55 18.86
CA ASP A 32 22.45 17.82 19.21
C ASP A 32 21.19 18.68 19.23
N LYS A 33 21.32 19.96 19.58
CA LYS A 33 20.18 20.88 19.63
C LYS A 33 19.82 21.48 18.28
N ARG A 34 20.75 21.49 17.33
CA ARG A 34 20.58 22.16 16.04
C ARG A 34 20.34 21.22 14.88
N LEU A 35 20.97 20.05 14.92
CA LEU A 35 21.03 19.14 13.78
C LEU A 35 20.44 17.76 14.05
N VAL A 36 20.22 17.39 15.33
CA VAL A 36 19.57 16.13 15.67
C VAL A 36 18.10 16.34 15.88
N THR A 37 17.28 15.57 15.17
CA THR A 37 15.82 15.60 15.30
C THR A 37 15.36 14.41 16.15
N ARG A 38 14.43 14.64 17.05
CA ARG A 38 13.73 13.58 17.79
C ARG A 38 12.29 13.55 17.32
N THR A 39 11.83 12.37 16.87
CA THR A 39 10.45 12.19 16.46
C THR A 39 9.53 11.99 17.68
N TYR A 40 8.23 12.06 17.50
CA TYR A 40 7.24 11.80 18.55
C TYR A 40 7.31 10.35 19.05
N GLU A 41 7.74 9.40 18.20
CA GLU A 41 7.95 7.99 18.53
C GLU A 41 9.27 7.74 19.28
N GLY A 42 10.06 8.79 19.53
CA GLY A 42 11.33 8.70 20.27
C GLY A 42 12.53 8.31 19.41
N LEU A 43 12.39 8.26 18.09
CA LEU A 43 13.53 8.02 17.19
C LEU A 43 14.46 9.24 17.16
N VAL A 44 15.77 8.98 17.17
CA VAL A 44 16.80 10.00 17.05
C VAL A 44 17.34 9.97 15.63
N LEU A 45 17.13 11.06 14.91
CA LEU A 45 17.59 11.22 13.53
C LEU A 45 18.80 12.16 13.51
N ASP A 46 19.96 11.64 13.14
CA ASP A 46 21.16 12.43 12.90
C ASP A 46 21.03 13.20 11.56
N ALA A 47 21.70 14.34 11.45
CA ALA A 47 21.74 15.14 10.22
C ALA A 47 22.36 14.39 9.04
N LEU A 48 23.36 13.55 9.30
CA LEU A 48 24.01 12.69 8.31
C LEU A 48 24.18 11.28 8.87
N PRO A 49 23.16 10.41 8.74
CA PRO A 49 23.26 9.04 9.23
C PRO A 49 24.27 8.24 8.40
N GLU A 50 25.07 7.44 9.08
CA GLU A 50 26.02 6.54 8.41
C GLU A 50 25.28 5.35 7.80
N ARG A 51 25.78 4.90 6.65
CA ARG A 51 25.27 3.70 6.00
C ARG A 51 25.62 2.47 6.86
N LYS A 52 24.62 1.72 7.28
CA LYS A 52 24.82 0.45 7.97
C LYS A 52 25.28 -0.60 6.95
N ALA A 53 26.50 -1.10 7.10
CA ALA A 53 27.05 -2.13 6.22
C ALA A 53 26.26 -3.45 6.25
N THR A 54 25.60 -3.73 7.37
CA THR A 54 24.86 -4.97 7.66
C THR A 54 23.36 -4.77 7.72
N ALA A 55 22.83 -3.68 7.15
CA ALA A 55 21.38 -3.48 7.13
C ALA A 55 20.73 -4.63 6.33
N PRO A 56 19.80 -5.39 6.94
CA PRO A 56 19.13 -6.46 6.21
C PRO A 56 18.29 -5.88 5.08
N LEU A 57 18.28 -6.57 3.95
CA LEU A 57 17.36 -6.25 2.88
C LEU A 57 15.94 -6.62 3.35
N VAL A 58 15.06 -5.64 3.49
CA VAL A 58 13.63 -5.89 3.74
C VAL A 58 12.98 -6.14 2.37
N ALA A 59 12.83 -7.41 2.03
CA ALA A 59 12.13 -7.79 0.81
C ALA A 59 10.63 -7.93 1.10
N GLY A 60 9.80 -7.15 0.42
CA GLY A 60 8.34 -7.25 0.51
C GLY A 60 7.76 -8.44 -0.25
N ARG A 61 8.57 -9.17 -1.00
CA ARG A 61 8.18 -10.34 -1.81
C ARG A 61 9.36 -11.29 -1.98
N PRO A 62 9.12 -12.57 -2.34
CA PRO A 62 10.18 -13.51 -2.68
C PRO A 62 11.05 -13.02 -3.83
N ALA A 63 12.34 -13.38 -3.80
CA ALA A 63 13.27 -13.01 -4.87
C ALA A 63 12.80 -13.59 -6.20
N GLY A 64 12.76 -12.76 -7.26
CA GLY A 64 12.32 -13.17 -8.59
C GLY A 64 10.80 -13.27 -8.79
N ALA A 65 9.99 -13.08 -7.73
CA ALA A 65 8.54 -13.06 -7.89
C ALA A 65 8.10 -11.83 -8.72
N PRO A 66 7.11 -11.97 -9.62
CA PRO A 66 6.57 -10.85 -10.37
C PRO A 66 5.89 -9.83 -9.45
N TRP A 67 5.68 -8.63 -9.95
CA TRP A 67 4.83 -7.64 -9.31
C TRP A 67 3.37 -8.09 -9.39
N ILE A 68 2.59 -7.78 -8.36
CA ILE A 68 1.14 -7.83 -8.45
C ILE A 68 0.69 -6.52 -9.09
N ILE A 69 0.06 -6.63 -10.26
CA ILE A 69 -0.55 -5.50 -10.96
C ILE A 69 -2.02 -5.50 -10.57
N SER A 70 -2.40 -4.63 -9.64
CA SER A 70 -3.77 -4.55 -9.14
C SER A 70 -4.50 -3.40 -9.84
N MET A 71 -5.54 -3.74 -10.59
CA MET A 71 -6.38 -2.77 -11.29
C MET A 71 -7.60 -2.42 -10.44
N ARG A 72 -8.00 -1.15 -10.54
CA ARG A 72 -9.12 -0.61 -9.78
C ARG A 72 -10.44 -0.90 -10.51
N VAL A 73 -11.39 -1.49 -9.80
CA VAL A 73 -12.75 -1.76 -10.27
C VAL A 73 -13.71 -0.87 -9.48
N ASP A 74 -14.22 0.17 -10.13
CA ASP A 74 -14.98 1.25 -9.48
C ASP A 74 -16.12 1.80 -10.34
N ALA A 75 -16.51 1.10 -11.39
CA ALA A 75 -17.67 1.49 -12.19
C ALA A 75 -18.95 1.35 -11.35
N PRO A 76 -19.89 2.33 -11.44
CA PRO A 76 -21.12 2.32 -10.62
C PRO A 76 -22.13 1.26 -11.05
N ASP A 77 -21.98 0.68 -12.23
CA ASP A 77 -22.81 -0.43 -12.73
C ASP A 77 -22.04 -1.75 -12.61
N ALA A 78 -22.64 -2.75 -11.98
CA ALA A 78 -21.99 -4.02 -11.70
C ALA A 78 -21.56 -4.79 -12.98
N ALA A 79 -22.35 -4.71 -14.04
CA ALA A 79 -22.01 -5.38 -15.29
C ALA A 79 -20.87 -4.65 -16.02
N ALA A 80 -20.87 -3.33 -16.00
CA ALA A 80 -19.77 -2.51 -16.53
C ALA A 80 -18.48 -2.75 -15.72
N ALA A 81 -18.59 -2.85 -14.39
CA ALA A 81 -17.48 -3.17 -13.52
C ALA A 81 -16.88 -4.56 -13.84
N ASN A 82 -17.73 -5.55 -14.08
CA ASN A 82 -17.30 -6.87 -14.50
C ASN A 82 -16.57 -6.84 -15.85
N ALA A 83 -17.14 -6.14 -16.84
CA ALA A 83 -16.51 -6.02 -18.16
C ALA A 83 -15.12 -5.39 -18.07
N GLN A 84 -14.98 -4.31 -17.29
CA GLN A 84 -13.69 -3.67 -17.01
C GLN A 84 -12.73 -4.64 -16.33
N ALA A 85 -13.16 -5.34 -15.29
CA ALA A 85 -12.32 -6.28 -14.54
C ALA A 85 -11.76 -7.39 -15.45
N LEU A 86 -12.59 -7.94 -16.34
CA LEU A 86 -12.16 -8.98 -17.28
C LEU A 86 -11.20 -8.44 -18.34
N GLU A 87 -11.42 -7.22 -18.85
CA GLU A 87 -10.52 -6.56 -19.78
C GLU A 87 -9.15 -6.28 -19.15
N ASP A 88 -9.13 -5.79 -17.91
CA ASP A 88 -7.90 -5.54 -17.15
C ASP A 88 -7.11 -6.83 -16.91
N LEU A 89 -7.79 -7.92 -16.54
CA LEU A 89 -7.15 -9.22 -16.34
C LEU A 89 -6.61 -9.80 -17.65
N ASP A 90 -7.34 -9.69 -18.77
CA ASP A 90 -6.86 -10.08 -20.09
C ASP A 90 -5.68 -9.23 -20.53
N GLY A 91 -5.66 -7.96 -20.13
CA GLY A 91 -4.56 -7.01 -20.32
C GLY A 91 -3.31 -7.28 -19.48
N GLY A 92 -3.35 -8.27 -18.57
CA GLY A 92 -2.20 -8.71 -17.78
C GLY A 92 -2.21 -8.25 -16.32
N ALA A 93 -3.32 -7.71 -15.82
CA ALA A 93 -3.48 -7.52 -14.38
C ALA A 93 -3.47 -8.88 -13.66
N SER A 94 -2.93 -8.90 -12.46
CA SER A 94 -2.86 -10.08 -11.59
C SER A 94 -3.56 -9.87 -10.26
N GLY A 95 -4.26 -8.76 -10.13
CA GLY A 95 -5.08 -8.42 -8.98
C GLY A 95 -6.15 -7.40 -9.32
N LEU A 96 -7.19 -7.35 -8.50
CA LEU A 96 -8.29 -6.39 -8.59
C LEU A 96 -8.48 -5.68 -7.24
N ALA A 97 -8.66 -4.37 -7.28
CA ALA A 97 -9.08 -3.57 -6.15
C ALA A 97 -10.54 -3.15 -6.34
N LEU A 98 -11.45 -3.78 -5.61
CA LEU A 98 -12.87 -3.44 -5.59
C LEU A 98 -13.04 -2.21 -4.71
N VAL A 99 -13.42 -1.09 -5.30
CA VAL A 99 -13.56 0.17 -4.56
C VAL A 99 -15.03 0.54 -4.50
N PHE A 100 -15.59 0.53 -3.30
CA PHE A 100 -16.97 0.91 -3.06
C PHE A 100 -17.12 2.43 -2.96
N ALA A 101 -18.31 2.94 -3.28
CA ALA A 101 -18.57 4.39 -3.32
C ALA A 101 -18.36 5.08 -1.97
N SER A 102 -18.54 4.37 -0.86
CA SER A 102 -18.28 4.85 0.49
C SER A 102 -16.80 4.91 0.86
N ALA A 103 -15.91 4.23 0.10
CA ALA A 103 -14.48 4.19 0.43
C ALA A 103 -13.86 5.59 0.36
N PRO A 104 -12.96 5.97 1.29
CA PRO A 104 -12.24 7.23 1.23
C PRO A 104 -11.44 7.40 -0.07
N SER A 105 -11.03 6.29 -0.68
CA SER A 105 -10.31 6.24 -1.97
C SER A 105 -11.23 6.38 -3.19
N ALA A 106 -12.55 6.32 -3.03
CA ALA A 106 -13.53 6.37 -4.12
C ALA A 106 -13.51 7.71 -4.87
N ARG A 107 -13.36 8.82 -4.15
CA ARG A 107 -13.27 10.18 -4.73
C ARG A 107 -14.41 10.50 -5.70
N GLY A 108 -15.62 10.01 -5.43
CA GLY A 108 -16.82 10.21 -6.25
C GLY A 108 -17.05 9.11 -7.30
N PHE A 109 -16.20 8.08 -7.35
CA PHE A 109 -16.37 6.89 -8.20
C PHE A 109 -16.34 5.66 -7.32
N GLY A 110 -17.07 4.62 -7.66
CA GLY A 110 -17.05 3.38 -6.90
C GLY A 110 -18.24 2.49 -7.21
N LEU A 111 -18.07 1.22 -6.90
CA LEU A 111 -19.17 0.25 -6.85
C LEU A 111 -20.21 0.76 -5.85
N PRO A 112 -21.51 0.59 -6.12
CA PRO A 112 -22.53 0.87 -5.11
C PRO A 112 -22.27 0.07 -3.84
N ASP A 113 -22.49 0.67 -2.67
CA ASP A 113 -22.44 -0.06 -1.41
C ASP A 113 -23.46 -1.18 -1.45
N GLY A 114 -23.03 -2.40 -1.11
CA GLY A 114 -23.85 -3.61 -1.26
C GLY A 114 -24.01 -4.10 -2.70
N ALA A 115 -23.12 -3.70 -3.63
CA ALA A 115 -23.12 -4.25 -4.99
C ALA A 115 -23.07 -5.77 -5.00
N ASP A 116 -23.79 -6.39 -5.95
CA ASP A 116 -23.76 -7.84 -6.13
C ASP A 116 -22.39 -8.29 -6.66
N LEU A 117 -21.55 -8.79 -5.76
CA LEU A 117 -20.23 -9.30 -6.08
C LEU A 117 -20.26 -10.52 -7.01
N ALA A 118 -21.37 -11.26 -7.05
CA ALA A 118 -21.51 -12.37 -7.99
C ALA A 118 -21.61 -11.87 -9.43
N VAL A 119 -22.16 -10.68 -9.64
CA VAL A 119 -22.19 -10.01 -10.95
C VAL A 119 -20.84 -9.35 -11.24
N VAL A 120 -20.31 -8.56 -10.30
CA VAL A 120 -19.03 -7.82 -10.48
C VAL A 120 -17.87 -8.76 -10.79
N LEU A 121 -17.82 -9.92 -10.14
CA LEU A 121 -16.72 -10.89 -10.27
C LEU A 121 -17.11 -12.11 -11.13
N LYS A 122 -18.19 -12.00 -11.90
CA LYS A 122 -18.59 -13.09 -12.81
C LYS A 122 -17.42 -13.46 -13.73
N ASP A 123 -17.19 -14.76 -13.88
CA ASP A 123 -16.14 -15.36 -14.71
C ASP A 123 -14.68 -15.00 -14.29
N VAL A 124 -14.50 -14.31 -13.18
CA VAL A 124 -13.18 -14.07 -12.58
C VAL A 124 -12.74 -15.29 -11.78
N LEU A 125 -11.54 -15.81 -12.01
CA LEU A 125 -10.95 -16.92 -11.27
C LEU A 125 -10.26 -16.38 -10.00
N LEU A 126 -10.98 -16.42 -8.87
CA LEU A 126 -10.55 -15.79 -7.60
C LEU A 126 -9.32 -16.45 -6.97
N ASP A 127 -9.03 -17.69 -7.33
CA ASP A 127 -7.86 -18.44 -6.88
C ASP A 127 -6.57 -18.14 -7.68
N LEU A 128 -6.67 -17.36 -8.75
CA LEU A 128 -5.54 -16.99 -9.61
C LEU A 128 -5.13 -15.53 -9.49
N ILE A 129 -5.84 -14.73 -8.71
CA ILE A 129 -5.59 -13.29 -8.56
C ILE A 129 -5.52 -12.86 -7.11
N ASP A 130 -4.91 -11.71 -6.86
CA ASP A 130 -5.04 -11.02 -5.59
C ASP A 130 -6.25 -10.07 -5.61
N THR A 131 -7.10 -10.16 -4.62
CA THR A 131 -8.27 -9.28 -4.47
C THR A 131 -8.06 -8.34 -3.30
N ARG A 132 -8.37 -7.06 -3.48
CA ARG A 132 -8.44 -6.07 -2.43
C ARG A 132 -9.84 -5.47 -2.38
N ILE A 133 -10.39 -5.30 -1.19
CA ILE A 133 -11.68 -4.65 -0.96
C ILE A 133 -11.42 -3.33 -0.24
N GLU A 134 -11.91 -2.23 -0.81
CA GLU A 134 -11.83 -0.90 -0.23
C GLU A 134 -13.24 -0.39 0.01
N SER A 135 -13.64 -0.42 1.27
CA SER A 135 -14.96 0.02 1.76
C SER A 135 -14.80 1.22 2.69
N GLY A 136 -15.89 1.92 2.96
CA GLY A 136 -15.96 2.99 3.95
C GLY A 136 -17.25 2.92 4.74
N ASN A 137 -17.53 3.95 5.54
CA ASN A 137 -18.74 4.04 6.37
C ASN A 137 -18.99 2.78 7.23
N PHE A 138 -17.92 2.11 7.67
CA PHE A 138 -17.98 0.88 8.46
C PHE A 138 -18.65 -0.33 7.74
N GLN A 139 -18.82 -0.25 6.41
CA GLN A 139 -19.42 -1.34 5.60
C GLN A 139 -18.43 -2.51 5.33
N GLY A 140 -17.15 -2.33 5.65
CA GLY A 140 -16.11 -3.30 5.31
C GLY A 140 -16.37 -4.72 5.83
N ARG A 141 -17.08 -4.87 6.98
CA ARG A 141 -17.43 -6.18 7.50
C ARG A 141 -18.47 -6.88 6.61
N GLU A 142 -19.49 -6.16 6.19
CA GLU A 142 -20.56 -6.65 5.32
C GLU A 142 -20.02 -7.04 3.96
N ASP A 143 -19.15 -6.21 3.38
CA ASP A 143 -18.50 -6.49 2.09
C ASP A 143 -17.54 -7.68 2.19
N ALA A 144 -16.83 -7.83 3.32
CA ALA A 144 -15.98 -8.99 3.58
C ALA A 144 -16.81 -10.29 3.67
N LEU A 145 -17.95 -10.26 4.34
CA LEU A 145 -18.86 -11.41 4.44
C LEU A 145 -19.46 -11.76 3.07
N ALA A 146 -19.91 -10.75 2.30
CA ALA A 146 -20.43 -10.97 0.96
C ALA A 146 -19.39 -11.60 0.02
N PHE A 147 -18.12 -11.21 0.14
CA PHE A 147 -17.04 -11.85 -0.61
C PHE A 147 -16.78 -13.28 -0.15
N ALA A 148 -16.79 -13.54 1.15
CA ALA A 148 -16.61 -14.89 1.69
C ALA A 148 -17.74 -15.82 1.23
N ASP A 149 -19.00 -15.37 1.27
CA ASP A 149 -20.17 -16.10 0.77
C ASP A 149 -20.04 -16.42 -0.73
N LEU A 150 -19.52 -15.48 -1.53
CA LEU A 150 -19.23 -15.70 -2.94
C LEU A 150 -18.17 -16.78 -3.17
N VAL A 151 -17.08 -16.76 -2.40
CA VAL A 151 -16.01 -17.77 -2.46
C VAL A 151 -16.56 -19.15 -2.16
N GLU A 152 -17.39 -19.28 -1.11
CA GLU A 152 -18.03 -20.52 -0.73
C GLU A 152 -19.04 -20.99 -1.79
N ALA A 153 -19.91 -20.10 -2.27
CA ALA A 153 -20.92 -20.41 -3.29
C ALA A 153 -20.31 -20.91 -4.60
N ARG A 154 -19.11 -20.44 -4.94
CA ARG A 154 -18.36 -20.90 -6.12
C ARG A 154 -17.51 -22.14 -5.89
N GLY A 155 -17.48 -22.66 -4.66
CA GLY A 155 -16.70 -23.85 -4.31
C GLY A 155 -15.19 -23.65 -4.29
N PHE A 156 -14.70 -22.41 -4.22
CA PHE A 156 -13.30 -22.17 -4.01
C PHE A 156 -12.89 -22.54 -2.57
N LYS A 157 -11.67 -23.07 -2.42
CA LYS A 157 -11.11 -23.30 -1.10
C LYS A 157 -10.57 -21.99 -0.54
N PRO A 158 -10.95 -21.57 0.67
CA PRO A 158 -10.48 -20.29 1.24
C PRO A 158 -8.96 -20.14 1.27
N GLU A 159 -8.22 -21.24 1.47
CA GLU A 159 -6.75 -21.25 1.49
C GLU A 159 -6.13 -20.95 0.10
N GLY A 160 -6.90 -21.09 -0.96
CA GLY A 160 -6.47 -20.82 -2.34
C GLY A 160 -6.80 -19.40 -2.80
N VAL A 161 -7.56 -18.61 -2.02
CA VAL A 161 -7.99 -17.26 -2.40
C VAL A 161 -7.16 -16.24 -1.63
N SER A 162 -6.51 -15.33 -2.36
CA SER A 162 -5.77 -14.21 -1.77
C SER A 162 -6.65 -12.97 -1.73
N VAL A 163 -6.98 -12.50 -0.52
CA VAL A 163 -7.82 -11.30 -0.34
C VAL A 163 -7.33 -10.42 0.81
N SER A 164 -7.36 -9.11 0.56
CA SER A 164 -7.17 -8.07 1.58
C SER A 164 -8.47 -7.31 1.77
N PHE A 165 -9.09 -7.44 2.93
CA PHE A 165 -10.40 -6.82 3.21
C PHE A 165 -10.33 -5.32 3.50
N GLY A 166 -9.14 -4.75 3.72
CA GLY A 166 -8.98 -3.31 3.92
C GLY A 166 -9.79 -2.74 5.10
N LEU A 167 -10.07 -3.55 6.10
CA LEU A 167 -10.86 -3.15 7.27
C LEU A 167 -10.09 -2.10 8.10
N ASP A 168 -10.57 -0.86 8.07
CA ASP A 168 -9.94 0.25 8.81
C ASP A 168 -10.98 1.14 9.49
N PRO A 169 -11.61 0.65 10.57
CA PRO A 169 -12.62 1.41 11.31
C PRO A 169 -12.05 2.67 11.98
N LEU A 170 -10.74 2.74 12.19
CA LEU A 170 -10.12 3.94 12.76
C LEU A 170 -10.04 5.08 11.74
N SER A 171 -9.69 4.78 10.50
CA SER A 171 -9.74 5.76 9.42
C SER A 171 -11.16 6.20 9.10
N ASP A 172 -12.13 5.27 9.13
CA ASP A 172 -13.55 5.61 8.98
C ASP A 172 -14.01 6.58 10.09
N PHE A 173 -13.66 6.28 11.35
CA PHE A 173 -13.96 7.18 12.46
C PHE A 173 -13.29 8.53 12.31
N ALA A 174 -12.01 8.57 11.92
CA ALA A 174 -11.27 9.82 11.71
C ALA A 174 -11.86 10.67 10.57
N ALA A 175 -12.35 10.03 9.51
CA ALA A 175 -12.95 10.71 8.36
C ALA A 175 -14.34 11.27 8.65
N HIS A 176 -15.15 10.56 9.43
CA HIS A 176 -16.57 10.90 9.65
C HIS A 176 -16.85 11.52 11.04
N GLY A 177 -15.93 11.35 12.02
CA GLY A 177 -16.08 11.87 13.38
C GLY A 177 -17.14 11.16 14.23
N THR A 178 -17.79 10.13 13.70
CA THR A 178 -18.88 9.39 14.37
C THR A 178 -18.69 7.89 14.19
N LEU A 179 -19.15 7.12 15.20
CA LEU A 179 -19.27 5.67 15.10
C LEU A 179 -20.72 5.32 14.73
N PRO A 180 -20.95 4.26 13.95
CA PRO A 180 -22.30 3.75 13.75
C PRO A 180 -22.84 3.26 15.10
N MET A 181 -24.06 3.68 15.44
CA MET A 181 -24.77 3.21 16.64
C MET A 181 -25.56 1.94 16.33
#